data_344e9e4e377b3117e22d85f58dbb0704
#
_entry.id   344e9e4e377b3117e22d85f58dbb0704
#
_cell.length_a   1.000
_cell.length_b   1.000
_cell.length_c   1.000
_cell.angle_alpha   90.00
_cell.angle_beta   90.00
_cell.angle_gamma   90.00
#
_symmetry.space_group_name_H-M   'P 1'
#
loop_
_entity.id
_entity.type
_entity.pdbx_description
1 polymer ?
#
loop_
_entity_poly.entity_id
_entity_poly.type
_entity_poly.pdbx_seq_one_letter_code
_entity_poly.pdbx_strand_id
1 'polypeptide(L)'
;ILLEPVGRNTALAMAAAAAHVLQCYGDAILHVVPSDHAVEITEGYWLAITEAIVAAEAGKLVTFGLVPTHPETAFGYIQADARVGAGACPVQRFVEKPNMQGAIEMLSARGHFWNSGMFVLDAVDFLSECRTLAPQTFEAAQAGVAGASADLDFIRLDVPSCTGAPDISVDYA
;
A
#
# COMPACT_ATOMS: atom_id res chain seq x y z
N ILE A 1 -14.33 -12.52 1.32
CA ILE A 1 -13.68 -11.89 0.15
C ILE A 1 -14.40 -10.57 -0.14
N LEU A 2 -13.68 -9.46 -0.15
CA LEU A 2 -14.20 -8.14 -0.51
C LEU A 2 -14.09 -7.95 -2.03
N LEU A 3 -15.20 -7.56 -2.68
CA LEU A 3 -15.26 -7.37 -4.13
C LEU A 3 -15.57 -5.92 -4.49
N GLU A 4 -14.67 -5.31 -5.23
CA GLU A 4 -14.92 -4.03 -5.88
C GLU A 4 -15.76 -4.24 -7.15
N PRO A 5 -16.80 -3.43 -7.39
CA PRO A 5 -17.63 -3.55 -8.60
C PRO A 5 -16.91 -3.04 -9.86
N VAL A 6 -15.89 -2.21 -9.69
CA VAL A 6 -15.04 -1.64 -10.74
C VAL A 6 -13.65 -1.38 -10.17
N GLY A 7 -12.61 -1.73 -10.90
CA GLY A 7 -11.23 -1.43 -10.49
C GLY A 7 -10.96 0.09 -10.51
N ARG A 8 -10.48 0.62 -9.39
CA ARG A 8 -10.10 2.03 -9.20
C ARG A 8 -8.70 2.16 -8.63
N ASN A 9 -7.80 1.28 -9.11
CA ASN A 9 -6.43 1.21 -8.66
C ASN A 9 -6.31 0.86 -7.15
N THR A 10 -5.14 1.03 -6.54
CA THR A 10 -4.84 0.48 -5.22
C THR A 10 -5.36 1.31 -4.05
N ALA A 11 -5.52 2.62 -4.20
CA ALA A 11 -5.96 3.49 -3.10
C ALA A 11 -7.36 3.15 -2.60
N LEU A 12 -8.34 2.97 -3.50
CA LEU A 12 -9.71 2.61 -3.12
C LEU A 12 -9.74 1.21 -2.49
N ALA A 13 -9.05 0.23 -3.09
CA ALA A 13 -9.00 -1.15 -2.59
C ALA A 13 -8.47 -1.20 -1.15
N MET A 14 -7.36 -0.51 -0.88
CA MET A 14 -6.76 -0.46 0.46
C MET A 14 -7.64 0.28 1.45
N ALA A 15 -8.23 1.42 1.07
CA ALA A 15 -9.12 2.18 1.95
C ALA A 15 -10.41 1.41 2.27
N ALA A 16 -10.98 0.70 1.30
CA ALA A 16 -12.15 -0.15 1.52
C ALA A 16 -11.82 -1.36 2.42
N ALA A 17 -10.64 -1.98 2.23
CA ALA A 17 -10.20 -3.06 3.09
C ALA A 17 -10.00 -2.58 4.54
N ALA A 18 -9.33 -1.44 4.74
CA ALA A 18 -9.14 -0.84 6.06
C ALA A 18 -10.48 -0.46 6.72
N ALA A 19 -11.39 0.17 5.99
CA ALA A 19 -12.72 0.52 6.49
C ALA A 19 -13.54 -0.72 6.89
N HIS A 20 -13.49 -1.77 6.09
CA HIS A 20 -14.18 -3.04 6.38
C HIS A 20 -13.60 -3.73 7.62
N VAL A 21 -12.27 -3.82 7.73
CA VAL A 21 -11.62 -4.42 8.89
C VAL A 21 -11.97 -3.65 10.16
N LEU A 22 -11.88 -2.33 10.12
CA LEU A 22 -12.22 -1.48 11.26
C LEU A 22 -13.69 -1.66 11.69
N GLN A 23 -14.62 -1.77 10.74
CA GLN A 23 -16.04 -1.99 11.02
C GLN A 23 -16.33 -3.36 11.66
N CYS A 24 -15.65 -4.41 11.21
CA CYS A 24 -15.96 -5.80 11.60
C CYS A 24 -15.15 -6.29 12.79
N TYR A 25 -13.91 -5.82 12.95
CA TYR A 25 -12.95 -6.37 13.90
C TYR A 25 -12.35 -5.32 14.84
N GLY A 26 -12.61 -4.05 14.59
CA GLY A 26 -11.94 -2.95 15.28
C GLY A 26 -10.59 -2.63 14.68
N ASP A 27 -9.77 -1.93 15.44
CA ASP A 27 -8.44 -1.52 15.01
C ASP A 27 -7.52 -2.72 14.78
N ALA A 28 -6.74 -2.67 13.70
CA ALA A 28 -5.88 -3.77 13.28
C ALA A 28 -4.74 -3.31 12.36
N ILE A 29 -3.62 -4.00 12.46
CA ILE A 29 -2.52 -3.89 11.50
C ILE A 29 -2.85 -4.69 10.24
N LEU A 30 -2.78 -4.04 9.10
CA LEU A 30 -2.96 -4.64 7.79
C LEU A 30 -1.62 -4.91 7.12
N HIS A 31 -1.45 -6.12 6.59
CA HIS A 31 -0.37 -6.45 5.68
C HIS A 31 -0.94 -6.58 4.27
N VAL A 32 -0.68 -5.60 3.44
CA VAL A 32 -1.16 -5.50 2.06
C VAL A 32 -0.09 -6.03 1.11
N VAL A 33 -0.45 -6.96 0.26
CA VAL A 33 0.47 -7.59 -0.70
C VAL A 33 -0.18 -7.68 -2.08
N PRO A 34 0.57 -7.41 -3.17
CA PRO A 34 0.13 -7.69 -4.53
C PRO A 34 -0.11 -9.20 -4.73
N SER A 35 -1.19 -9.56 -5.40
CA SER A 35 -1.58 -10.97 -5.60
C SER A 35 -0.78 -11.70 -6.69
N ASP A 36 -0.05 -10.95 -7.52
CA ASP A 36 0.71 -11.41 -8.68
C ASP A 36 2.24 -11.47 -8.44
N HIS A 37 2.67 -11.12 -7.22
CA HIS A 37 4.08 -11.23 -6.85
C HIS A 37 4.41 -12.62 -6.29
N ALA A 38 5.49 -13.22 -6.80
CA ALA A 38 6.09 -14.41 -6.20
C ALA A 38 7.16 -13.97 -5.19
N VAL A 39 6.93 -14.24 -3.91
CA VAL A 39 7.84 -13.90 -2.83
C VAL A 39 8.31 -15.16 -2.12
N GLU A 40 9.62 -15.32 -1.95
CA GLU A 40 10.18 -16.39 -1.15
C GLU A 40 10.06 -16.02 0.34
N ILE A 41 9.33 -16.86 1.08
CA ILE A 41 9.09 -16.63 2.52
C ILE A 41 10.25 -17.19 3.32
N THR A 42 11.23 -16.35 3.60
CA THR A 42 12.44 -16.66 4.36
C THR A 42 12.34 -16.13 5.80
N GLU A 43 13.33 -16.44 6.64
CA GLU A 43 13.47 -15.81 7.96
C GLU A 43 13.62 -14.29 7.84
N GLY A 44 14.36 -13.81 6.83
CA GLY A 44 14.51 -12.38 6.54
C GLY A 44 13.20 -11.69 6.20
N TYR A 45 12.31 -12.38 5.47
CA TYR A 45 10.97 -11.87 5.20
C TYR A 45 10.17 -11.67 6.51
N TRP A 46 10.13 -12.68 7.37
CA TRP A 46 9.40 -12.57 8.64
C TRP A 46 9.99 -11.52 9.59
N LEU A 47 11.31 -11.37 9.60
CA LEU A 47 11.95 -10.31 10.37
C LEU A 47 11.53 -8.94 9.88
N ALA A 48 11.55 -8.71 8.56
CA ALA A 48 11.13 -7.44 7.96
C ALA A 48 9.64 -7.13 8.26
N ILE A 49 8.75 -8.13 8.18
CA ILE A 49 7.33 -7.96 8.55
C ILE A 49 7.18 -7.62 10.04
N THR A 50 7.93 -8.28 10.92
CA THR A 50 7.88 -8.00 12.36
C THR A 50 8.32 -6.57 12.67
N GLU A 51 9.40 -6.11 12.06
CA GLU A 51 9.87 -4.72 12.20
C GLU A 51 8.86 -3.71 11.62
N ALA A 52 8.22 -4.06 10.51
CA ALA A 52 7.18 -3.23 9.90
C ALA A 52 5.93 -3.11 10.80
N ILE A 53 5.52 -4.20 11.46
CA ILE A 53 4.41 -4.17 12.43
C ILE A 53 4.73 -3.23 13.58
N VAL A 54 5.92 -3.31 14.18
CA VAL A 54 6.34 -2.41 15.27
C VAL A 54 6.31 -0.94 14.83
N ALA A 55 6.73 -0.66 13.60
CA ALA A 55 6.68 0.70 13.07
C ALA A 55 5.23 1.16 12.80
N ALA A 56 4.36 0.26 12.30
CA ALA A 56 2.95 0.56 12.08
C ALA A 56 2.20 0.81 13.39
N GLU A 57 2.46 0.03 14.45
CA GLU A 57 1.95 0.28 15.80
C GLU A 57 2.40 1.63 16.37
N ALA A 58 3.51 2.18 15.87
CA ALA A 58 3.99 3.52 16.20
C ALA A 58 3.45 4.61 15.24
N GLY A 59 2.38 4.34 14.49
CA GLY A 59 1.71 5.29 13.59
C GLY A 59 2.44 5.55 12.27
N LYS A 60 3.21 4.58 11.76
CA LYS A 60 3.91 4.71 10.46
C LYS A 60 3.24 3.87 9.39
N LEU A 61 3.12 4.45 8.20
CA LEU A 61 2.80 3.69 6.99
C LEU A 61 4.11 3.12 6.44
N VAL A 62 4.22 1.80 6.42
CA VAL A 62 5.46 1.11 6.04
C VAL A 62 5.34 0.50 4.65
N THR A 63 6.32 0.72 3.80
CA THR A 63 6.50 0.01 2.53
C THR A 63 7.85 -0.68 2.48
N PHE A 64 8.05 -1.63 1.56
CA PHE A 64 9.27 -2.41 1.47
C PHE A 64 10.04 -2.06 0.21
N GLY A 65 11.31 -1.73 0.38
CA GLY A 65 12.24 -1.48 -0.70
C GLY A 65 13.04 -2.72 -1.06
N LEU A 66 13.05 -3.10 -2.33
CA LEU A 66 13.87 -4.18 -2.86
C LEU A 66 15.14 -3.62 -3.46
N VAL A 67 16.28 -4.28 -3.21
CA VAL A 67 17.56 -3.87 -3.79
C VAL A 67 17.52 -4.03 -5.31
N PRO A 68 17.65 -2.94 -6.08
CA PRO A 68 17.59 -3.02 -7.53
C PRO A 68 18.83 -3.74 -8.10
N THR A 69 18.61 -4.64 -9.05
CA THR A 69 19.67 -5.41 -9.73
C THR A 69 19.93 -4.93 -11.15
N HIS A 70 19.02 -4.16 -11.72
CA HIS A 70 19.10 -3.58 -13.07
C HIS A 70 18.24 -2.31 -13.14
N PRO A 71 18.41 -1.45 -14.17
CA PRO A 71 17.52 -0.32 -14.36
C PRO A 71 16.17 -0.81 -14.90
N GLU A 72 15.09 -0.54 -14.14
CA GLU A 72 13.73 -0.94 -14.51
C GLU A 72 12.82 0.30 -14.57
N THR A 73 12.11 0.46 -15.67
CA THR A 73 11.23 1.62 -15.90
C THR A 73 9.75 1.33 -15.56
N ALA A 74 9.41 0.07 -15.35
CA ALA A 74 8.06 -0.35 -15.01
C ALA A 74 7.77 -0.26 -13.51
N PHE A 75 8.81 -0.12 -12.67
CA PHE A 75 8.69 -0.06 -11.21
C PHE A 75 8.79 1.35 -10.66
N GLY A 76 8.19 1.58 -9.50
CA GLY A 76 8.46 2.72 -8.65
C GLY A 76 9.80 2.56 -7.92
N TYR A 77 10.45 3.67 -7.61
CA TYR A 77 11.67 3.72 -6.81
C TYR A 77 11.44 4.50 -5.53
N ILE A 78 11.99 3.99 -4.44
CA ILE A 78 11.98 4.63 -3.12
C ILE A 78 13.40 5.11 -2.82
N GLN A 79 13.56 6.37 -2.45
CA GLN A 79 14.80 6.90 -1.90
C GLN A 79 14.72 6.92 -0.37
N ALA A 80 15.65 6.24 0.28
CA ALA A 80 15.75 6.20 1.73
C ALA A 80 17.20 6.07 2.16
N ASP A 81 17.57 6.63 3.30
CA ASP A 81 18.93 6.44 3.89
C ASP A 81 18.98 5.11 4.66
N ALA A 82 18.57 4.06 3.95
CA ALA A 82 18.46 2.72 4.50
C ALA A 82 19.73 1.91 4.27
N ARG A 83 20.11 1.15 5.29
CA ARG A 83 21.07 0.05 5.15
C ARG A 83 20.29 -1.25 5.21
N VAL A 84 20.57 -2.18 4.31
CA VAL A 84 19.94 -3.51 4.34
C VAL A 84 20.08 -4.12 5.73
N GLY A 85 18.96 -4.50 6.34
CA GLY A 85 18.91 -5.09 7.68
C GLY A 85 19.01 -4.09 8.85
N ALA A 86 18.87 -2.79 8.60
CA ALA A 86 18.95 -1.75 9.66
C ALA A 86 17.58 -1.34 10.25
N GLY A 87 16.51 -2.08 9.93
CA GLY A 87 15.14 -1.75 10.36
C GLY A 87 14.47 -0.69 9.52
N ALA A 88 13.31 -0.20 9.97
CA ALA A 88 12.54 0.81 9.27
C ALA A 88 13.25 2.18 9.30
N CYS A 89 13.23 2.88 8.16
CA CYS A 89 13.79 4.23 8.02
C CYS A 89 12.83 5.12 7.20
N PRO A 90 12.87 6.44 7.39
CA PRO A 90 12.01 7.34 6.63
C PRO A 90 12.26 7.30 5.13
N VAL A 91 11.18 7.24 4.35
CA VAL A 91 11.22 7.47 2.90
C VAL A 91 11.43 8.96 2.66
N GLN A 92 12.45 9.29 1.87
CA GLN A 92 12.78 10.66 1.51
C GLN A 92 12.06 11.10 0.23
N ARG A 93 11.92 10.17 -0.70
CA ARG A 93 11.32 10.43 -2.00
C ARG A 93 10.75 9.15 -2.63
N PHE A 94 9.66 9.31 -3.36
CA PHE A 94 9.07 8.30 -4.21
C PHE A 94 9.15 8.76 -5.67
N VAL A 95 9.54 7.87 -6.58
CA VAL A 95 9.63 8.14 -8.02
C VAL A 95 8.95 7.00 -8.76
N GLU A 96 7.79 7.26 -9.33
CA GLU A 96 7.04 6.25 -10.07
C GLU A 96 7.48 6.20 -11.52
N LYS A 97 7.77 4.99 -12.01
CA LYS A 97 8.07 4.67 -13.42
C LYS A 97 8.99 5.69 -14.09
N PRO A 98 10.24 5.80 -13.63
CA PRO A 98 11.20 6.74 -14.20
C PRO A 98 11.48 6.41 -15.66
N ASN A 99 12.01 7.37 -16.42
CA ASN A 99 12.58 7.04 -17.71
C ASN A 99 13.90 6.24 -17.54
N MET A 100 14.40 5.63 -18.62
CA MET A 100 15.59 4.78 -18.58
C MET A 100 16.82 5.48 -17.99
N GLN A 101 17.02 6.75 -18.33
CA GLN A 101 18.14 7.54 -17.79
C GLN A 101 18.03 7.70 -16.29
N GLY A 102 16.85 8.04 -15.76
CA GLY A 102 16.58 8.15 -14.33
C GLY A 102 16.75 6.82 -13.61
N ALA A 103 16.30 5.71 -14.20
CA ALA A 103 16.49 4.38 -13.63
C ALA A 103 17.98 3.99 -13.52
N ILE A 104 18.81 4.32 -14.52
CA ILE A 104 20.26 4.10 -14.50
C ILE A 104 20.92 4.96 -13.39
N GLU A 105 20.52 6.22 -13.27
CA GLU A 105 21.03 7.12 -12.25
C GLU A 105 20.68 6.62 -10.84
N MET A 106 19.45 6.19 -10.60
CA MET A 106 19.00 5.64 -9.32
C MET A 106 19.68 4.31 -8.99
N LEU A 107 19.88 3.42 -9.97
CA LEU A 107 20.64 2.19 -9.77
C LEU A 107 22.09 2.45 -9.36
N SER A 108 22.71 3.50 -9.92
CA SER A 108 24.10 3.87 -9.65
C SER A 108 24.26 4.63 -8.32
N ALA A 109 23.20 5.26 -7.84
CA ALA A 109 23.17 6.02 -6.60
C ALA A 109 22.80 5.12 -5.40
N ARG A 110 23.45 5.35 -4.27
CA ARG A 110 23.09 4.64 -3.03
C ARG A 110 21.74 5.12 -2.50
N GLY A 111 21.05 4.24 -1.77
CA GLY A 111 19.82 4.59 -1.07
C GLY A 111 18.58 4.60 -1.98
N HIS A 112 18.63 4.00 -3.15
CA HIS A 112 17.48 3.78 -4.01
C HIS A 112 17.10 2.31 -4.03
N PHE A 113 15.80 2.04 -3.90
CA PHE A 113 15.23 0.70 -3.84
C PHE A 113 14.01 0.65 -4.77
N TRP A 114 13.70 -0.50 -5.36
CA TRP A 114 12.42 -0.68 -6.02
C TRP A 114 11.29 -0.70 -4.98
N ASN A 115 10.18 -0.03 -5.26
CA ASN A 115 8.96 -0.19 -4.48
C ASN A 115 8.37 -1.57 -4.74
N SER A 116 8.18 -2.34 -3.69
CA SER A 116 7.58 -3.68 -3.80
C SER A 116 6.07 -3.66 -3.98
N GLY A 117 5.40 -2.53 -3.72
CA GLY A 117 3.95 -2.46 -3.63
C GLY A 117 3.36 -3.19 -2.41
N MET A 118 4.20 -3.67 -1.49
CA MET A 118 3.76 -4.24 -0.22
C MET A 118 3.74 -3.15 0.85
N PHE A 119 2.71 -3.20 1.73
CA PHE A 119 2.57 -2.25 2.82
C PHE A 119 2.22 -2.96 4.13
N VAL A 120 2.67 -2.40 5.24
CA VAL A 120 2.17 -2.70 6.58
C VAL A 120 1.74 -1.38 7.22
N LEU A 121 0.52 -1.34 7.70
CA LEU A 121 -0.11 -0.11 8.19
C LEU A 121 -1.20 -0.41 9.23
N ASP A 122 -1.40 0.53 10.13
CA ASP A 122 -2.55 0.55 11.01
C ASP A 122 -3.79 1.05 10.25
N ALA A 123 -4.94 0.39 10.44
CA ALA A 123 -6.17 0.70 9.69
C ALA A 123 -6.72 2.11 10.02
N VAL A 124 -6.65 2.52 11.28
CA VAL A 124 -7.12 3.84 11.74
C VAL A 124 -6.23 4.94 11.20
N ASP A 125 -4.90 4.78 11.34
CA ASP A 125 -3.93 5.75 10.88
C ASP A 125 -3.99 5.93 9.37
N PHE A 126 -4.06 4.83 8.62
CA PHE A 126 -4.19 4.87 7.16
C PHE A 126 -5.48 5.59 6.71
N LEU A 127 -6.61 5.29 7.32
CA LEU A 127 -7.87 5.98 6.99
C LEU A 127 -7.85 7.46 7.38
N SER A 128 -7.13 7.82 8.45
CA SER A 128 -6.93 9.22 8.84
C SER A 128 -6.11 9.99 7.80
N GLU A 129 -5.04 9.39 7.29
CA GLU A 129 -4.24 9.95 6.20
C GLU A 129 -5.06 10.05 4.90
N CYS A 130 -5.78 8.97 4.51
CA CYS A 130 -6.67 9.00 3.36
C CYS A 130 -7.71 10.13 3.45
N ARG A 131 -8.30 10.35 4.62
CA ARG A 131 -9.26 11.44 4.83
C ARG A 131 -8.64 12.81 4.58
N THR A 132 -7.37 12.98 4.89
CA THR A 132 -6.65 14.26 4.78
C THR A 132 -6.11 14.47 3.37
N LEU A 133 -5.48 13.46 2.77
CA LEU A 133 -4.73 13.56 1.53
C LEU A 133 -5.57 13.18 0.30
N ALA A 134 -6.47 12.19 0.45
CA ALA A 134 -7.32 11.67 -0.62
C ALA A 134 -8.80 11.58 -0.18
N PRO A 135 -9.45 12.71 0.18
CA PRO A 135 -10.78 12.72 0.81
C PRO A 135 -11.85 12.04 -0.04
N GLN A 136 -11.81 12.17 -1.35
CA GLN A 136 -12.77 11.51 -2.26
C GLN A 136 -12.64 9.98 -2.22
N THR A 137 -11.41 9.46 -2.15
CA THR A 137 -11.15 8.02 -2.02
C THR A 137 -11.63 7.51 -0.66
N PHE A 138 -11.37 8.26 0.41
CA PHE A 138 -11.86 7.96 1.76
C PHE A 138 -13.38 7.89 1.81
N GLU A 139 -14.08 8.90 1.30
CA GLU A 139 -15.54 8.96 1.28
C GLU A 139 -16.14 7.81 0.45
N ALA A 140 -15.58 7.51 -0.72
CA ALA A 140 -16.00 6.41 -1.56
C ALA A 140 -15.82 5.05 -0.88
N ALA A 141 -14.68 4.84 -0.19
CA ALA A 141 -14.41 3.63 0.56
C ALA A 141 -15.41 3.43 1.72
N GLN A 142 -15.64 4.48 2.51
CA GLN A 142 -16.60 4.45 3.62
C GLN A 142 -18.01 4.16 3.14
N ALA A 143 -18.47 4.88 2.11
CA ALA A 143 -19.80 4.67 1.53
C ALA A 143 -19.92 3.30 0.85
N GLY A 144 -18.87 2.86 0.16
CA GLY A 144 -18.80 1.55 -0.49
C GLY A 144 -18.95 0.39 0.50
N VAL A 145 -18.29 0.49 1.67
CA VAL A 145 -18.38 -0.51 2.73
C VAL A 145 -19.73 -0.41 3.46
N ALA A 146 -20.21 0.79 3.77
CA ALA A 146 -21.49 0.99 4.46
C ALA A 146 -22.68 0.48 3.63
N GLY A 147 -22.63 0.61 2.31
CA GLY A 147 -23.68 0.12 1.38
C GLY A 147 -23.42 -1.30 0.86
N ALA A 148 -22.40 -2.00 1.39
CA ALA A 148 -22.03 -3.33 0.91
C ALA A 148 -23.12 -4.37 1.19
N SER A 149 -23.21 -5.37 0.31
CA SER A 149 -24.09 -6.52 0.46
C SER A 149 -23.33 -7.82 0.58
N ALA A 150 -23.77 -8.69 1.50
CA ALA A 150 -23.24 -10.05 1.63
C ALA A 150 -23.82 -10.98 0.56
N ASP A 151 -22.94 -11.77 -0.07
CA ASP A 151 -23.29 -12.77 -1.08
C ASP A 151 -22.41 -14.00 -0.83
N LEU A 152 -22.89 -14.94 -0.03
CA LEU A 152 -22.12 -16.08 0.45
C LEU A 152 -20.83 -15.64 1.16
N ASP A 153 -19.67 -16.06 0.66
CA ASP A 153 -18.34 -15.69 1.18
C ASP A 153 -17.82 -14.34 0.64
N PHE A 154 -18.64 -13.66 -0.15
CA PHE A 154 -18.31 -12.39 -0.78
C PHE A 154 -19.03 -11.23 -0.09
N ILE A 155 -18.33 -10.12 -0.01
CA ILE A 155 -18.87 -8.82 0.39
C ILE A 155 -18.71 -7.91 -0.83
N ARG A 156 -19.82 -7.56 -1.45
CA ARG A 156 -19.83 -6.70 -2.64
C ARG A 156 -20.01 -5.26 -2.21
N LEU A 157 -19.02 -4.43 -2.52
CA LEU A 157 -19.08 -3.00 -2.25
C LEU A 157 -20.19 -2.34 -3.07
N ASP A 158 -20.70 -1.22 -2.56
CA ASP A 158 -21.73 -0.44 -3.24
C ASP A 158 -21.25 0.11 -4.59
N VAL A 159 -22.00 -0.18 -5.67
CA VAL A 159 -21.63 0.17 -7.04
C VAL A 159 -21.52 1.68 -7.27
N PRO A 160 -22.56 2.50 -6.92
CA PRO A 160 -22.50 3.94 -7.08
C PRO A 160 -21.30 4.60 -6.41
N SER A 161 -21.03 4.23 -5.16
CA SER A 161 -19.94 4.78 -4.37
C SER A 161 -18.56 4.50 -4.96
N CYS A 162 -18.33 3.26 -5.39
CA CYS A 162 -17.05 2.86 -5.99
C CYS A 162 -16.85 3.41 -7.40
N THR A 163 -17.91 3.49 -8.20
CA THR A 163 -17.83 3.99 -9.59
C THR A 163 -17.42 5.46 -9.64
N GLY A 164 -17.84 6.27 -8.67
CA GLY A 164 -17.49 7.68 -8.56
C GLY A 164 -16.10 7.96 -7.97
N ALA A 165 -15.41 6.95 -7.45
CA ALA A 165 -14.11 7.10 -6.81
C ALA A 165 -13.01 7.48 -7.81
N PRO A 166 -11.99 8.26 -7.38
CA PRO A 166 -10.79 8.50 -8.17
C PRO A 166 -10.09 7.19 -8.54
N ASP A 167 -9.55 7.13 -9.76
CA ASP A 167 -8.68 6.03 -10.21
C ASP A 167 -7.22 6.42 -9.93
N ILE A 168 -6.76 6.12 -8.72
CA ILE A 168 -5.45 6.55 -8.23
C ILE A 168 -4.74 5.42 -7.47
N SER A 169 -3.44 5.28 -7.71
CA SER A 169 -2.59 4.41 -6.88
C SER A 169 -2.37 5.03 -5.49
N VAL A 170 -2.25 4.19 -4.47
CA VAL A 170 -1.92 4.62 -3.11
C VAL A 170 -0.60 5.39 -3.04
N ASP A 171 0.31 5.12 -3.96
CA ASP A 171 1.61 5.80 -4.05
C ASP A 171 1.50 7.30 -4.41
N TYR A 172 0.31 7.72 -4.89
CA TYR A 172 -0.01 9.12 -5.28
C TYR A 172 -1.17 9.73 -4.49
N ALA A 173 -1.84 8.93 -3.66
CA ALA A 173 -3.02 9.33 -2.92
C ALA A 173 -2.73 10.21 -1.69
#